data_ab71a652f7e90bd4d8bccdc70285555f
#
_entry.id   ab71a652f7e90bd4d8bccdc70285555f
#
_cell.length_a   1.000
_cell.length_b   1.000
_cell.length_c   1.000
_cell.angle_alpha   90.00
_cell.angle_beta   90.00
_cell.angle_gamma   90.00
#
_symmetry.space_group_name_H-M   'P 1'
#
loop_
_entity.id
_entity.type
_entity.pdbx_description
1 polymer ?
#
loop_
_entity_poly.entity_id
_entity_poly.type
_entity_poly.pdbx_seq_one_letter_code
_entity_poly.pdbx_strand_id
1 'polypeptide(L)'
;MDRQITIAGGKPAGQDLMSGFGNHFESEALEGALPDGMNSPQKCSYGLYGEQLSGTPFTAPNAENERTWVYRIRPSVKHLGRLEKIDLPYWKSAPFIQDDITSLGQYRWDPVPHSIEPTTWLTGMHTITTAGDVNTQIGMASHIYLVNQSMVDEYFYSADSELLVVPQQGQLRFHTELGIMDVGVQEIAIIPRGLVYRVEVIDGPARGFVCENYGLKFELPYRGPIGANCLANARDFKSPVAAFEDREVSSTVTVKWCGSFHRTTIDHSPLDVVAWHGNYAAVKYDLRNFCPVGAILFDHPDPSIFTVLTAPSGIEGTANIDFVLFRDRWMVAENTFRPPWYHKNVMSELMGNIYGQYDAKLTGFVPGGMSLHNMMLPHGPDKDAFEKASNAELKPHKLEQTMSFMFETRFPQHLTPFAATEAPLQDDYVECWADLEKHFDG
;
A
#
# COMPACT_ATOMS: atom_id res chain seq x y z
N MET A 1 30.44 8.55 -10.72
CA MET A 1 30.77 7.15 -11.08
C MET A 1 29.45 6.48 -11.40
N ASP A 2 29.31 6.02 -12.63
CA ASP A 2 28.05 5.39 -13.07
C ASP A 2 27.76 4.16 -12.21
N ARG A 3 26.56 4.11 -11.66
CA ARG A 3 26.07 2.95 -10.93
C ARG A 3 25.91 1.81 -11.94
N GLN A 4 26.78 0.82 -11.91
CA GLN A 4 26.60 -0.38 -12.72
C GLN A 4 25.45 -1.20 -12.14
N ILE A 5 24.25 -0.97 -12.69
CA ILE A 5 23.09 -1.84 -12.51
C ILE A 5 23.05 -2.72 -13.74
N THR A 6 23.19 -4.02 -13.57
CA THR A 6 23.05 -4.98 -14.67
C THR A 6 21.62 -5.47 -14.71
N ILE A 7 20.98 -5.35 -15.86
CA ILE A 7 19.57 -5.66 -16.09
C ILE A 7 19.46 -6.74 -17.16
N ALA A 8 18.56 -7.69 -16.96
CA ALA A 8 18.22 -8.68 -17.98
C ALA A 8 17.68 -7.99 -19.26
N GLY A 9 18.17 -8.40 -20.43
CA GLY A 9 17.61 -8.02 -21.74
C GLY A 9 17.99 -6.64 -22.30
N GLY A 10 18.85 -5.86 -21.67
CA GLY A 10 19.42 -4.62 -22.24
C GLY A 10 18.45 -3.45 -22.40
N LYS A 11 17.27 -3.49 -21.78
CA LYS A 11 16.29 -2.38 -21.75
C LYS A 11 16.49 -1.48 -20.52
N PRO A 12 15.93 -0.25 -20.52
CA PRO A 12 15.99 0.62 -19.35
C PRO A 12 15.39 -0.05 -18.11
N ALA A 13 16.02 0.15 -16.94
CA ALA A 13 15.56 -0.36 -15.67
C ALA A 13 14.11 0.04 -15.37
N GLY A 14 13.30 -0.89 -14.83
CA GLY A 14 11.91 -0.64 -14.44
C GLY A 14 10.87 -0.81 -15.55
N GLN A 15 11.27 -1.14 -16.78
CA GLN A 15 10.35 -1.31 -17.90
C GLN A 15 10.00 -2.78 -18.20
N ASP A 16 10.85 -3.73 -17.85
CA ASP A 16 10.56 -5.14 -17.99
C ASP A 16 9.93 -5.67 -16.71
N LEU A 17 8.66 -6.09 -16.81
CA LEU A 17 7.87 -6.60 -15.70
C LEU A 17 7.11 -7.86 -16.12
N MET A 18 6.97 -8.80 -15.22
CA MET A 18 6.24 -10.05 -15.41
C MET A 18 4.79 -9.91 -14.98
N SER A 19 3.85 -10.36 -15.79
CA SER A 19 2.41 -10.25 -15.50
C SER A 19 1.93 -11.37 -14.59
N GLY A 20 1.18 -11.02 -13.57
CA GLY A 20 0.48 -11.95 -12.68
C GLY A 20 0.46 -11.50 -11.23
N PHE A 21 -0.47 -12.06 -10.46
CA PHE A 21 -0.57 -11.88 -9.02
C PHE A 21 -0.51 -13.26 -8.34
N GLY A 22 0.47 -13.46 -7.45
CA GLY A 22 0.68 -14.74 -6.77
C GLY A 22 1.16 -15.88 -7.69
N ASN A 23 1.60 -15.57 -8.92
CA ASN A 23 2.16 -16.55 -9.83
C ASN A 23 3.55 -16.99 -9.39
N HIS A 24 3.94 -18.20 -9.78
CA HIS A 24 5.34 -18.60 -9.76
C HIS A 24 6.06 -17.96 -10.93
N PHE A 25 6.94 -17.02 -10.62
CA PHE A 25 7.80 -16.34 -11.58
C PHE A 25 9.19 -16.95 -11.56
N GLU A 26 9.91 -16.75 -12.64
CA GLU A 26 11.36 -16.96 -12.71
C GLU A 26 11.99 -15.84 -13.52
N SER A 27 13.15 -15.40 -13.09
CA SER A 27 13.90 -14.33 -13.75
C SER A 27 15.37 -14.42 -13.43
N GLU A 28 16.22 -14.20 -14.44
CA GLU A 28 17.67 -14.10 -14.27
C GLU A 28 18.22 -12.88 -15.01
N ALA A 29 19.17 -12.20 -14.40
CA ALA A 29 19.89 -11.09 -15.00
C ALA A 29 21.13 -11.52 -15.78
N LEU A 30 21.65 -12.72 -15.49
CA LEU A 30 22.70 -13.40 -16.23
C LEU A 30 22.19 -14.76 -16.68
N GLU A 31 22.36 -15.07 -17.96
CA GLU A 31 21.94 -16.33 -18.56
C GLU A 31 22.58 -17.54 -17.84
N GLY A 32 21.76 -18.49 -17.42
CA GLY A 32 22.20 -19.69 -16.68
C GLY A 32 22.49 -19.48 -15.20
N ALA A 33 22.08 -18.35 -14.62
CA ALA A 33 22.16 -18.13 -13.18
C ALA A 33 21.07 -18.89 -12.40
N LEU A 34 19.90 -19.14 -13.02
CA LEU A 34 18.86 -20.01 -12.47
C LEU A 34 19.27 -21.47 -12.57
N PRO A 35 19.25 -22.25 -11.47
CA PRO A 35 19.42 -23.69 -11.54
C PRO A 35 18.26 -24.38 -12.28
N ASP A 36 18.55 -25.36 -13.09
CA ASP A 36 17.55 -26.18 -13.75
C ASP A 36 17.21 -27.41 -12.89
N GLY A 37 15.91 -27.64 -12.68
CA GLY A 37 15.35 -28.85 -12.07
C GLY A 37 15.57 -28.99 -10.56
N MET A 38 16.27 -28.06 -9.89
CA MET A 38 16.47 -28.07 -8.44
C MET A 38 16.67 -26.68 -7.86
N ASN A 39 16.28 -26.46 -6.58
CA ASN A 39 16.40 -25.17 -5.91
C ASN A 39 17.78 -24.95 -5.27
N SER A 40 18.42 -25.99 -4.79
CA SER A 40 19.67 -25.90 -4.00
C SER A 40 20.74 -26.84 -4.56
N PRO A 41 21.31 -26.58 -5.75
CA PRO A 41 22.40 -27.37 -6.27
C PRO A 41 23.60 -27.31 -5.35
N GLN A 42 24.42 -28.37 -5.33
CA GLN A 42 25.65 -28.39 -4.52
C GLN A 42 26.59 -27.21 -4.84
N LYS A 43 26.58 -26.77 -6.09
CA LYS A 43 27.30 -25.59 -6.56
C LYS A 43 26.40 -24.82 -7.51
N CYS A 44 26.01 -23.61 -7.12
CA CYS A 44 25.31 -22.72 -8.03
C CYS A 44 26.24 -22.20 -9.12
N SER A 45 25.65 -21.91 -10.29
CA SER A 45 26.33 -21.21 -11.37
C SER A 45 26.94 -19.90 -10.86
N TYR A 46 28.01 -19.45 -11.50
CA TYR A 46 28.71 -18.21 -11.15
C TYR A 46 29.23 -18.14 -9.70
N GLY A 47 29.19 -19.23 -8.94
CA GLY A 47 29.56 -19.24 -7.52
C GLY A 47 28.56 -18.53 -6.62
N LEU A 48 27.30 -18.36 -7.08
CA LEU A 48 26.24 -17.74 -6.32
C LEU A 48 25.82 -18.57 -5.10
N TYR A 49 25.21 -17.91 -4.14
CA TYR A 49 24.59 -18.56 -2.98
C TYR A 49 23.10 -18.70 -3.21
N GLY A 50 22.57 -19.93 -3.09
CA GLY A 50 21.14 -20.19 -3.08
C GLY A 50 20.57 -19.90 -1.69
N GLU A 51 19.52 -19.11 -1.64
CA GLU A 51 18.86 -18.68 -0.41
C GLU A 51 17.34 -18.67 -0.59
N GLN A 52 16.59 -18.91 0.46
CA GLN A 52 15.12 -18.90 0.41
C GLN A 52 14.54 -17.78 1.27
N LEU A 53 13.71 -16.94 0.68
CA LEU A 53 12.82 -15.99 1.37
C LEU A 53 11.41 -16.59 1.44
N SER A 54 10.88 -16.79 2.64
CA SER A 54 9.55 -17.36 2.87
C SER A 54 8.59 -16.32 3.43
N GLY A 55 7.46 -16.13 2.75
CA GLY A 55 6.35 -15.30 3.21
C GLY A 55 5.37 -16.04 4.12
N THR A 56 5.47 -17.37 4.16
CA THR A 56 4.68 -18.27 5.03
C THR A 56 5.59 -19.18 5.83
N PRO A 57 5.11 -19.78 6.95
CA PRO A 57 5.85 -20.84 7.62
C PRO A 57 6.20 -21.98 6.66
N PHE A 58 7.32 -22.65 6.87
CA PHE A 58 7.74 -23.80 6.04
C PHE A 58 6.70 -24.94 6.04
N THR A 59 5.89 -25.01 7.08
CA THR A 59 4.85 -26.02 7.27
C THR A 59 3.49 -25.62 6.70
N ALA A 60 3.38 -24.45 6.06
CA ALA A 60 2.12 -24.04 5.41
C ALA A 60 1.72 -25.07 4.33
N PRO A 61 0.40 -25.31 4.12
CA PRO A 61 -0.08 -26.17 3.05
C PRO A 61 0.52 -25.78 1.70
N ASN A 62 0.79 -26.76 0.84
CA ASN A 62 1.45 -26.51 -0.45
C ASN A 62 0.69 -25.49 -1.34
N ALA A 63 -0.64 -25.48 -1.24
CA ALA A 63 -1.47 -24.53 -2.00
C ALA A 63 -1.37 -23.09 -1.50
N GLU A 64 -0.94 -22.88 -0.25
CA GLU A 64 -0.87 -21.59 0.42
C GLU A 64 0.58 -21.16 0.68
N ASN A 65 1.54 -22.07 0.45
CA ASN A 65 2.95 -21.82 0.74
C ASN A 65 3.52 -20.78 -0.23
N GLU A 66 4.15 -19.76 0.35
CA GLU A 66 4.78 -18.70 -0.40
C GLU A 66 6.26 -18.61 -0.10
N ARG A 67 7.04 -18.71 -1.14
CA ARG A 67 8.50 -18.66 -1.06
C ARG A 67 9.10 -18.19 -2.36
N THR A 68 10.27 -17.60 -2.26
CA THR A 68 11.11 -17.24 -3.39
C THR A 68 12.52 -17.72 -3.11
N TRP A 69 13.08 -18.48 -4.05
CA TRP A 69 14.48 -18.81 -4.08
C TRP A 69 15.23 -17.72 -4.81
N VAL A 70 16.31 -17.23 -4.17
CA VAL A 70 17.20 -16.22 -4.71
C VAL A 70 18.61 -16.79 -4.85
N TYR A 71 19.28 -16.39 -5.91
CA TYR A 71 20.66 -16.77 -6.19
C TYR A 71 21.47 -15.47 -6.24
N ARG A 72 22.27 -15.27 -5.20
CA ARG A 72 22.88 -13.97 -4.90
C ARG A 72 24.38 -14.04 -4.71
N ILE A 73 25.03 -12.90 -4.88
CA ILE A 73 26.50 -12.79 -4.81
C ILE A 73 27.00 -13.06 -3.40
N ARG A 74 26.31 -12.53 -2.39
CA ARG A 74 26.65 -12.69 -0.96
C ARG A 74 25.39 -13.10 -0.18
N PRO A 75 25.47 -14.12 0.69
CA PRO A 75 24.28 -14.56 1.44
C PRO A 75 23.83 -13.47 2.41
N SER A 76 22.49 -13.36 2.64
CA SER A 76 21.89 -12.29 3.45
C SER A 76 22.35 -12.27 4.91
N VAL A 77 22.93 -13.36 5.42
CA VAL A 77 23.59 -13.36 6.73
C VAL A 77 24.76 -12.36 6.82
N LYS A 78 25.30 -11.93 5.68
CA LYS A 78 26.30 -10.86 5.58
C LYS A 78 25.70 -9.46 5.74
N HIS A 79 24.37 -9.32 5.63
CA HIS A 79 23.67 -8.05 5.81
C HIS A 79 23.42 -7.71 7.28
N LEU A 80 23.65 -8.65 8.19
CA LEU A 80 23.48 -8.50 9.62
C LEU A 80 24.83 -8.30 10.29
N GLY A 81 25.23 -7.04 10.45
CA GLY A 81 26.31 -6.67 11.34
C GLY A 81 25.82 -6.43 12.77
N ARG A 82 26.54 -5.62 13.53
CA ARG A 82 26.03 -5.11 14.80
C ARG A 82 24.89 -4.14 14.54
N LEU A 83 23.68 -4.51 14.97
CA LEU A 83 22.49 -3.68 14.88
C LEU A 83 22.48 -2.65 16.00
N GLU A 84 22.32 -1.38 15.64
CA GLU A 84 22.16 -0.27 16.56
C GLU A 84 20.75 0.30 16.44
N LYS A 85 20.08 0.52 17.57
CA LYS A 85 18.76 1.13 17.58
C LYS A 85 18.85 2.57 17.11
N ILE A 86 17.98 2.97 16.19
CA ILE A 86 17.81 4.35 15.73
C ILE A 86 16.41 4.84 16.02
N ASP A 87 16.21 6.14 16.03
CA ASP A 87 14.91 6.78 16.17
C ASP A 87 14.44 7.36 14.84
N LEU A 88 13.20 7.01 14.46
CA LEU A 88 12.44 7.63 13.38
C LEU A 88 11.15 8.17 14.01
N PRO A 89 11.16 9.40 14.51
CA PRO A 89 10.16 9.89 15.46
C PRO A 89 8.73 9.94 14.90
N TYR A 90 8.57 10.07 13.58
CA TYR A 90 7.27 10.15 12.94
C TYR A 90 6.74 8.79 12.43
N TRP A 91 7.58 7.76 12.36
CA TRP A 91 7.12 6.43 11.95
C TRP A 91 6.79 5.56 13.18
N LYS A 92 5.50 5.48 13.50
CA LYS A 92 4.98 4.73 14.67
C LYS A 92 4.34 3.42 14.23
N SER A 93 4.29 2.46 15.15
CA SER A 93 3.62 1.16 14.97
C SER A 93 2.62 0.91 16.09
N ALA A 94 1.61 0.08 15.82
CA ALA A 94 0.65 -0.33 16.82
C ALA A 94 1.27 -1.33 17.85
N PRO A 95 0.83 -1.30 19.12
CA PRO A 95 -0.10 -0.36 19.69
C PRO A 95 0.58 0.99 19.98
N PHE A 96 -0.05 2.07 19.56
CA PHE A 96 0.39 3.41 19.90
C PHE A 96 -0.84 4.23 20.29
N ILE A 97 -1.12 4.31 21.58
CA ILE A 97 -2.28 5.00 22.16
C ILE A 97 -1.76 6.04 23.13
N GLN A 98 -2.29 7.25 23.05
CA GLN A 98 -2.01 8.34 23.97
C GLN A 98 -3.30 8.78 24.65
N ASP A 99 -3.27 8.92 25.96
CA ASP A 99 -4.45 9.21 26.80
C ASP A 99 -5.03 10.62 26.57
N ASP A 100 -4.22 11.56 26.09
CA ASP A 100 -4.60 12.94 25.81
C ASP A 100 -5.09 13.16 24.37
N ILE A 101 -5.06 12.13 23.51
CA ILE A 101 -5.55 12.19 22.14
C ILE A 101 -6.80 11.32 22.00
N THR A 102 -7.95 11.96 21.73
CA THR A 102 -9.14 11.19 21.39
C THR A 102 -9.13 10.78 19.91
N SER A 103 -9.44 9.50 19.67
CA SER A 103 -9.69 8.99 18.31
C SER A 103 -11.18 8.77 18.03
N LEU A 104 -12.02 9.20 18.97
CA LEU A 104 -13.47 9.16 18.84
C LEU A 104 -13.96 10.45 18.14
N GLY A 105 -14.25 10.37 16.87
CA GLY A 105 -14.69 11.50 16.04
C GLY A 105 -14.56 11.21 14.56
N GLN A 106 -15.11 12.09 13.75
CA GLN A 106 -14.85 12.14 12.31
C GLN A 106 -13.73 13.15 12.08
N TYR A 107 -12.68 12.73 11.41
CA TYR A 107 -11.50 13.55 11.16
C TYR A 107 -11.28 13.72 9.66
N ARG A 108 -10.82 14.92 9.26
CA ARG A 108 -10.42 15.21 7.89
C ARG A 108 -9.20 16.12 7.89
N TRP A 109 -8.24 15.85 7.04
CA TRP A 109 -7.01 16.61 6.89
C TRP A 109 -6.88 17.15 5.47
N ASP A 110 -6.42 18.36 5.36
CA ASP A 110 -5.88 18.90 4.12
C ASP A 110 -4.57 18.19 3.75
N PRO A 111 -4.10 18.34 2.50
CA PRO A 111 -2.83 17.77 2.08
C PRO A 111 -1.68 18.26 2.95
N VAL A 112 -0.93 17.33 3.53
CA VAL A 112 0.28 17.67 4.30
C VAL A 112 1.33 18.27 3.35
N PRO A 113 1.86 19.48 3.63
CA PRO A 113 2.86 20.11 2.78
C PRO A 113 4.20 19.36 2.82
N HIS A 114 4.94 19.44 1.71
CA HIS A 114 6.31 18.90 1.68
C HIS A 114 7.23 19.69 2.60
N SER A 115 8.19 18.98 3.23
CA SER A 115 9.31 19.62 3.92
C SER A 115 10.23 20.32 2.91
N ILE A 116 10.80 21.45 3.30
CA ILE A 116 11.90 22.11 2.58
C ILE A 116 13.25 21.41 2.85
N GLU A 117 13.36 20.73 3.98
CA GLU A 117 14.54 19.95 4.34
C GLU A 117 14.61 18.64 3.56
N PRO A 118 15.81 18.13 3.28
CA PRO A 118 15.97 16.84 2.63
C PRO A 118 15.33 15.71 3.44
N THR A 119 14.38 15.01 2.81
CA THR A 119 13.67 13.87 3.41
C THR A 119 13.73 12.65 2.49
N THR A 120 14.29 11.55 2.99
CA THR A 120 14.28 10.25 2.33
C THR A 120 13.01 9.49 2.68
N TRP A 121 12.83 8.30 2.10
CA TRP A 121 11.71 7.41 2.43
C TRP A 121 11.60 7.12 3.93
N LEU A 122 12.73 6.93 4.63
CA LEU A 122 12.72 6.64 6.06
C LEU A 122 12.36 7.85 6.92
N THR A 123 12.90 9.02 6.58
CA THR A 123 12.70 10.24 7.37
C THR A 123 11.44 11.01 6.98
N GLY A 124 10.91 10.76 5.79
CA GLY A 124 9.67 11.38 5.29
C GLY A 124 8.40 10.60 5.58
N MET A 125 8.48 9.48 6.31
CA MET A 125 7.31 8.68 6.69
C MET A 125 6.67 9.21 7.97
N HIS A 126 5.39 9.60 7.88
CA HIS A 126 4.61 10.15 9.01
C HIS A 126 3.37 9.29 9.25
N THR A 127 3.29 8.68 10.41
CA THR A 127 2.14 7.85 10.78
C THR A 127 0.95 8.71 11.15
N ILE A 128 -0.18 8.45 10.53
CA ILE A 128 -1.47 9.09 10.81
C ILE A 128 -2.22 8.31 11.88
N THR A 129 -2.39 7.01 11.66
CA THR A 129 -3.12 6.14 12.60
C THR A 129 -2.38 4.83 12.82
N THR A 130 -2.65 4.21 13.98
CA THR A 130 -2.22 2.86 14.32
C THR A 130 -3.41 2.03 14.79
N ALA A 131 -3.43 0.74 14.47
CA ALA A 131 -4.51 -0.19 14.82
C ALA A 131 -3.96 -1.59 15.07
N GLY A 132 -4.44 -2.29 16.10
CA GLY A 132 -4.00 -3.63 16.44
C GLY A 132 -2.68 -3.66 17.21
N ASP A 133 -1.84 -4.68 16.92
CA ASP A 133 -0.57 -4.89 17.62
C ASP A 133 0.45 -5.60 16.72
N VAL A 134 1.55 -4.93 16.42
CA VAL A 134 2.64 -5.46 15.59
C VAL A 134 3.29 -6.72 16.16
N ASN A 135 3.34 -6.85 17.51
CA ASN A 135 3.94 -8.01 18.16
C ASN A 135 3.09 -9.28 18.01
N THR A 136 1.79 -9.12 17.86
CA THR A 136 0.85 -10.24 17.62
C THR A 136 0.52 -10.42 16.15
N GLN A 137 1.13 -9.62 15.28
CA GLN A 137 0.98 -9.66 13.81
C GLN A 137 -0.49 -9.52 13.38
N ILE A 138 -1.19 -8.56 13.97
CA ILE A 138 -2.57 -8.19 13.63
C ILE A 138 -2.71 -6.67 13.54
N GLY A 139 -3.62 -6.20 12.67
CA GLY A 139 -3.86 -4.78 12.50
C GLY A 139 -2.95 -4.12 11.48
N MET A 140 -2.80 -2.81 11.60
CA MET A 140 -2.13 -1.98 10.61
C MET A 140 -1.63 -0.65 11.20
N ALA A 141 -0.87 0.09 10.39
CA ALA A 141 -0.71 1.52 10.53
C ALA A 141 -0.93 2.20 9.17
N SER A 142 -1.49 3.41 9.21
CA SER A 142 -1.62 4.27 8.04
C SER A 142 -0.60 5.39 8.11
N HIS A 143 0.11 5.60 7.02
CA HIS A 143 1.13 6.63 6.93
C HIS A 143 0.91 7.52 5.72
N ILE A 144 1.46 8.72 5.78
CA ILE A 144 1.75 9.56 4.62
C ILE A 144 3.26 9.63 4.43
N TYR A 145 3.74 9.52 3.21
CA TYR A 145 5.14 9.79 2.89
C TYR A 145 5.30 11.13 2.19
N LEU A 146 6.34 11.86 2.58
CA LEU A 146 6.73 13.16 2.05
C LEU A 146 8.22 13.09 1.70
N VAL A 147 8.55 12.76 0.47
CA VAL A 147 9.91 12.43 0.06
C VAL A 147 10.39 13.38 -1.03
N ASN A 148 11.53 14.01 -0.81
CA ASN A 148 12.18 14.90 -1.78
C ASN A 148 13.63 14.53 -2.07
N GLN A 149 14.14 13.48 -1.41
CA GLN A 149 15.51 12.99 -1.58
C GLN A 149 15.54 11.46 -1.75
N SER A 150 16.30 10.98 -2.72
CA SER A 150 16.54 9.56 -2.94
C SER A 150 17.43 8.96 -1.84
N MET A 151 17.19 7.70 -1.48
CA MET A 151 18.08 6.90 -0.67
C MET A 151 19.34 6.55 -1.49
N VAL A 152 20.51 6.86 -0.95
CA VAL A 152 21.81 6.58 -1.59
C VAL A 152 22.65 5.72 -0.66
N ASP A 153 22.95 4.48 -1.08
CA ASP A 153 23.65 3.48 -0.27
C ASP A 153 23.01 3.29 1.12
N GLU A 154 21.72 3.58 1.19
CA GLU A 154 20.83 3.37 2.30
C GLU A 154 19.72 2.42 1.85
N TYR A 155 19.48 1.37 2.62
CA TYR A 155 18.53 0.30 2.31
C TYR A 155 17.63 0.03 3.51
N PHE A 156 16.48 -0.53 3.23
CA PHE A 156 15.48 -0.82 4.26
C PHE A 156 14.76 -2.13 3.98
N TYR A 157 14.35 -2.81 5.03
CA TYR A 157 13.27 -3.80 4.98
C TYR A 157 12.46 -3.80 6.27
N SER A 158 11.17 -4.15 6.15
CA SER A 158 10.30 -4.36 7.30
C SER A 158 10.23 -5.86 7.61
N ALA A 159 10.59 -6.25 8.84
CA ALA A 159 10.34 -7.58 9.36
C ALA A 159 8.93 -7.70 9.97
N ASP A 160 8.23 -6.58 10.14
CA ASP A 160 6.93 -6.49 10.81
C ASP A 160 5.76 -6.66 9.84
N SER A 161 5.92 -6.18 8.61
CA SER A 161 4.79 -5.81 7.76
C SER A 161 5.06 -5.93 6.28
N GLU A 162 4.00 -6.16 5.54
CA GLU A 162 3.88 -5.86 4.12
C GLU A 162 3.44 -4.41 3.95
N LEU A 163 3.96 -3.69 2.97
CA LEU A 163 3.61 -2.30 2.69
C LEU A 163 2.81 -2.20 1.40
N LEU A 164 1.63 -1.57 1.47
CA LEU A 164 0.87 -1.13 0.31
C LEU A 164 1.08 0.37 0.12
N VAL A 165 1.72 0.75 -0.98
CA VAL A 165 2.09 2.14 -1.31
C VAL A 165 1.14 2.71 -2.34
N VAL A 166 0.57 3.89 -2.09
CA VAL A 166 -0.40 4.59 -2.94
C VAL A 166 0.12 5.99 -3.26
N PRO A 167 0.85 6.19 -4.38
CA PRO A 167 1.31 7.52 -4.78
C PRO A 167 0.16 8.48 -5.08
N GLN A 168 0.31 9.72 -4.61
CA GLN A 168 -0.62 10.82 -4.91
C GLN A 168 0.04 11.94 -5.71
N GLN A 169 1.35 12.15 -5.53
CA GLN A 169 2.14 13.14 -6.25
C GLN A 169 3.55 12.60 -6.50
N GLY A 170 4.13 12.91 -7.66
CA GLY A 170 5.47 12.49 -8.03
C GLY A 170 5.55 11.00 -8.41
N GLN A 171 6.76 10.53 -8.66
CA GLN A 171 7.04 9.15 -9.05
C GLN A 171 8.24 8.62 -8.27
N LEU A 172 8.09 7.40 -7.75
CA LEU A 172 9.12 6.68 -7.03
C LEU A 172 9.62 5.48 -7.83
N ARG A 173 10.90 5.15 -7.69
CA ARG A 173 11.49 3.89 -8.13
C ARG A 173 11.90 3.07 -6.93
N PHE A 174 11.34 1.89 -6.83
CA PHE A 174 11.73 0.89 -5.85
C PHE A 174 12.79 -0.02 -6.46
N HIS A 175 14.02 0.10 -5.97
CA HIS A 175 15.07 -0.86 -6.24
C HIS A 175 14.98 -1.93 -5.17
N THR A 176 14.40 -3.06 -5.50
CA THR A 176 14.29 -4.22 -4.59
C THR A 176 15.38 -5.23 -4.92
N GLU A 177 15.65 -6.15 -4.00
CA GLU A 177 16.58 -7.25 -4.28
C GLU A 177 16.10 -8.22 -5.38
N LEU A 178 14.80 -8.19 -5.72
CA LEU A 178 14.23 -8.99 -6.82
C LEU A 178 14.16 -8.24 -8.16
N GLY A 179 14.48 -6.92 -8.17
CA GLY A 179 14.45 -6.09 -9.36
C GLY A 179 13.84 -4.71 -9.12
N ILE A 180 13.56 -3.99 -10.19
CA ILE A 180 13.23 -2.56 -10.15
C ILE A 180 11.79 -2.33 -10.61
N MET A 181 11.06 -1.47 -9.88
CA MET A 181 9.70 -1.04 -10.23
C MET A 181 9.56 0.48 -10.11
N ASP A 182 9.08 1.12 -11.18
CA ASP A 182 8.63 2.50 -11.14
C ASP A 182 7.16 2.54 -10.78
N VAL A 183 6.80 3.38 -9.80
CA VAL A 183 5.44 3.51 -9.28
C VAL A 183 5.06 4.98 -9.24
N GLY A 184 4.05 5.34 -10.02
CA GLY A 184 3.55 6.72 -10.15
C GLY A 184 2.13 6.88 -9.64
N VAL A 185 1.61 8.10 -9.81
CA VAL A 185 0.21 8.41 -9.47
C VAL A 185 -0.74 7.50 -10.25
N GLN A 186 -1.82 7.03 -9.60
CA GLN A 186 -2.77 6.05 -10.13
C GLN A 186 -2.23 4.61 -10.21
N GLU A 187 -1.10 4.33 -9.61
CA GLU A 187 -0.57 2.98 -9.42
C GLU A 187 -0.45 2.68 -7.93
N ILE A 188 -0.37 1.41 -7.58
CA ILE A 188 0.00 0.95 -6.24
C ILE A 188 1.17 -0.01 -6.34
N ALA A 189 1.92 -0.13 -5.24
CA ALA A 189 2.92 -1.18 -5.08
C ALA A 189 2.71 -1.91 -3.75
N ILE A 190 2.91 -3.21 -3.77
CA ILE A 190 2.99 -4.06 -2.58
C ILE A 190 4.44 -4.50 -2.43
N ILE A 191 5.03 -4.17 -1.28
CA ILE A 191 6.38 -4.58 -0.91
C ILE A 191 6.26 -5.61 0.20
N PRO A 192 6.61 -6.88 -0.07
CA PRO A 192 6.47 -7.95 0.90
C PRO A 192 7.36 -7.78 2.13
N ARG A 193 6.94 -8.37 3.25
CA ARG A 193 7.74 -8.46 4.48
C ARG A 193 9.08 -9.14 4.21
N GLY A 194 10.15 -8.54 4.71
CA GLY A 194 11.51 -9.09 4.62
C GLY A 194 12.27 -8.74 3.33
N LEU A 195 11.60 -8.20 2.32
CA LEU A 195 12.24 -7.81 1.06
C LEU A 195 13.08 -6.54 1.26
N VAL A 196 14.35 -6.60 0.90
CA VAL A 196 15.28 -5.46 0.98
C VAL A 196 15.08 -4.54 -0.22
N TYR A 197 15.03 -3.23 0.04
CA TYR A 197 14.88 -2.22 -1.01
C TYR A 197 15.45 -0.85 -0.64
N ARG A 198 15.63 0.00 -1.63
CA ARG A 198 15.81 1.45 -1.51
C ARG A 198 14.86 2.18 -2.42
N VAL A 199 14.57 3.44 -2.08
CA VAL A 199 13.65 4.28 -2.86
C VAL A 199 14.41 5.43 -3.50
N GLU A 200 14.20 5.60 -4.81
CA GLU A 200 14.70 6.71 -5.60
C GLU A 200 13.52 7.60 -6.01
N VAL A 201 13.67 8.91 -5.87
CA VAL A 201 12.70 9.90 -6.37
C VAL A 201 13.02 10.17 -7.84
N ILE A 202 12.11 9.76 -8.74
CA ILE A 202 12.27 9.97 -10.19
C ILE A 202 11.75 11.35 -10.58
N ASP A 203 10.54 11.65 -10.12
CA ASP A 203 9.86 12.92 -10.34
C ASP A 203 9.29 13.37 -9.00
N GLY A 204 9.76 14.48 -8.51
CA GLY A 204 9.45 14.87 -7.14
C GLY A 204 9.51 16.35 -6.89
N PRO A 205 9.10 16.74 -5.69
CA PRO A 205 8.87 15.92 -4.48
C PRO A 205 7.67 14.98 -4.61
N ALA A 206 7.77 13.82 -3.97
CA ALA A 206 6.76 12.77 -4.03
C ALA A 206 6.01 12.67 -2.69
N ARG A 207 4.69 12.55 -2.79
CA ARG A 207 3.77 12.35 -1.67
C ARG A 207 2.79 11.22 -1.99
N GLY A 208 2.40 10.51 -0.97
CA GLY A 208 1.36 9.49 -1.08
C GLY A 208 1.10 8.83 0.27
N PHE A 209 0.38 7.74 0.23
CA PHE A 209 -0.09 7.03 1.40
C PHE A 209 0.54 5.64 1.47
N VAL A 210 0.70 5.13 2.68
CA VAL A 210 1.18 3.77 2.90
C VAL A 210 0.27 3.10 3.93
N CYS A 211 -0.23 1.92 3.59
CA CYS A 211 -0.79 0.98 4.54
C CYS A 211 0.30 -0.03 4.95
N GLU A 212 0.60 -0.07 6.22
CA GLU A 212 1.49 -1.04 6.82
C GLU A 212 0.65 -2.18 7.39
N ASN A 213 0.64 -3.34 6.73
CA ASN A 213 -0.15 -4.51 7.09
C ASN A 213 0.65 -5.46 7.99
N TYR A 214 0.26 -5.62 9.24
CA TYR A 214 0.92 -6.54 10.18
C TYR A 214 0.42 -7.99 10.08
N GLY A 215 -0.75 -8.19 9.46
CA GLY A 215 -1.42 -9.48 9.37
C GLY A 215 -0.95 -10.37 8.23
N LEU A 216 -1.86 -11.21 7.77
CA LEU A 216 -1.68 -11.99 6.56
C LEU A 216 -1.54 -11.06 5.36
N LYS A 217 -0.83 -11.53 4.32
CA LYS A 217 -0.59 -10.74 3.11
C LYS A 217 -1.87 -10.32 2.40
N PHE A 218 -1.77 -9.31 1.55
CA PHE A 218 -2.83 -8.96 0.63
C PHE A 218 -3.03 -10.03 -0.44
N GLU A 219 -4.30 -10.31 -0.73
CA GLU A 219 -4.76 -11.22 -1.77
C GLU A 219 -5.91 -10.59 -2.57
N LEU A 220 -6.28 -11.20 -3.69
CA LEU A 220 -7.47 -10.80 -4.43
C LEU A 220 -8.72 -11.21 -3.64
N PRO A 221 -9.74 -10.31 -3.55
CA PRO A 221 -10.92 -10.61 -2.78
C PRO A 221 -11.72 -11.77 -3.37
N TYR A 222 -12.42 -12.51 -2.52
CA TYR A 222 -13.40 -13.50 -2.98
C TYR A 222 -14.55 -12.81 -3.72
N ARG A 223 -14.79 -13.23 -4.96
CA ARG A 223 -15.70 -12.54 -5.88
C ARG A 223 -17.14 -13.05 -5.88
N GLY A 224 -17.40 -14.13 -5.15
CA GLY A 224 -18.74 -14.71 -5.07
C GLY A 224 -19.39 -14.95 -6.44
N PRO A 225 -20.63 -14.50 -6.63
CA PRO A 225 -21.36 -14.71 -7.90
C PRO A 225 -20.83 -13.85 -9.07
N ILE A 226 -19.97 -12.87 -8.84
CA ILE A 226 -19.36 -12.07 -9.92
C ILE A 226 -18.41 -12.93 -10.76
N GLY A 227 -17.78 -13.93 -10.18
CA GLY A 227 -16.87 -14.83 -10.86
C GLY A 227 -15.54 -14.18 -11.24
N ALA A 228 -15.04 -14.46 -12.44
CA ALA A 228 -13.70 -14.06 -12.86
C ALA A 228 -13.61 -12.65 -13.48
N ASN A 229 -14.73 -12.06 -13.85
CA ASN A 229 -14.78 -10.73 -14.46
C ASN A 229 -15.03 -9.65 -13.41
N CYS A 230 -14.73 -8.39 -13.74
CA CYS A 230 -14.79 -7.25 -12.83
C CYS A 230 -13.75 -7.29 -11.70
N LEU A 231 -13.66 -6.20 -10.94
CA LEU A 231 -12.66 -5.92 -9.90
C LEU A 231 -11.23 -5.94 -10.48
N ALA A 232 -10.23 -6.17 -9.65
CA ALA A 232 -8.84 -6.29 -10.11
C ALA A 232 -8.62 -7.66 -10.79
N ASN A 233 -7.93 -7.65 -11.92
CA ASN A 233 -7.58 -8.88 -12.64
C ASN A 233 -6.13 -9.24 -12.33
N ALA A 234 -5.86 -10.49 -11.95
CA ALA A 234 -4.52 -10.97 -11.61
C ALA A 234 -3.47 -10.69 -12.72
N ARG A 235 -3.86 -10.77 -14.01
CA ARG A 235 -2.95 -10.52 -15.15
C ARG A 235 -2.42 -9.08 -15.21
N ASP A 236 -3.10 -8.12 -14.60
CA ASP A 236 -2.77 -6.69 -14.70
C ASP A 236 -1.77 -6.26 -13.61
N PHE A 237 -1.53 -7.12 -12.62
CA PHE A 237 -0.44 -6.97 -11.67
C PHE A 237 0.90 -7.29 -12.33
N LYS A 238 1.96 -6.61 -11.90
CA LYS A 238 3.29 -6.71 -12.50
C LYS A 238 4.36 -6.87 -11.42
N SER A 239 5.19 -7.89 -11.57
CA SER A 239 6.38 -8.13 -10.73
C SER A 239 7.66 -7.79 -11.48
N PRO A 240 8.74 -7.36 -10.78
CA PRO A 240 9.98 -6.97 -11.44
C PRO A 240 10.72 -8.18 -12.03
N VAL A 241 11.51 -7.94 -13.08
CA VAL A 241 12.53 -8.89 -13.53
C VAL A 241 13.81 -8.70 -12.72
N ALA A 242 14.62 -9.76 -12.63
CA ALA A 242 15.89 -9.74 -11.89
C ALA A 242 16.79 -8.60 -12.36
N ALA A 243 17.32 -7.84 -11.40
CA ALA A 243 18.32 -6.80 -11.60
C ALA A 243 19.17 -6.72 -10.34
N PHE A 244 20.48 -6.63 -10.49
CA PHE A 244 21.39 -6.69 -9.35
C PHE A 244 22.47 -5.60 -9.38
N GLU A 245 23.02 -5.32 -8.21
CA GLU A 245 24.16 -4.44 -7.99
C GLU A 245 25.34 -5.27 -7.46
N ASP A 246 26.44 -5.36 -8.23
CA ASP A 246 27.71 -5.89 -7.73
C ASP A 246 28.61 -4.69 -7.37
N ARG A 247 28.43 -4.18 -6.14
CA ARG A 247 29.11 -2.96 -5.67
C ARG A 247 29.69 -3.16 -4.30
N GLU A 248 30.99 -2.93 -4.16
CA GLU A 248 31.70 -2.86 -2.88
C GLU A 248 31.72 -1.41 -2.39
N VAL A 249 30.72 -1.04 -1.59
CA VAL A 249 30.52 0.31 -1.09
C VAL A 249 29.96 0.25 0.33
N SER A 250 30.41 1.18 1.17
CA SER A 250 29.81 1.29 2.51
C SER A 250 28.34 1.62 2.41
N SER A 251 27.50 0.73 2.88
CA SER A 251 26.04 0.80 2.81
C SER A 251 25.43 0.66 4.19
N THR A 252 24.30 1.32 4.40
CA THR A 252 23.50 1.16 5.62
C THR A 252 22.25 0.34 5.33
N VAL A 253 21.95 -0.61 6.19
CA VAL A 253 20.70 -1.38 6.16
C VAL A 253 19.91 -1.10 7.42
N THR A 254 18.72 -0.54 7.27
CA THR A 254 17.78 -0.29 8.36
C THR A 254 16.70 -1.38 8.37
N VAL A 255 16.45 -1.94 9.54
CA VAL A 255 15.45 -2.98 9.77
C VAL A 255 14.39 -2.43 10.69
N LYS A 256 13.13 -2.59 10.33
CA LYS A 256 12.00 -2.38 11.24
C LYS A 256 11.60 -3.73 11.84
N TRP A 257 11.67 -3.83 13.17
CA TRP A 257 11.35 -5.06 13.91
C TRP A 257 10.62 -4.75 15.20
N CYS A 258 9.45 -5.35 15.40
CA CYS A 258 8.56 -5.09 16.54
C CYS A 258 8.36 -3.59 16.81
N GLY A 259 8.09 -2.82 15.74
CA GLY A 259 7.88 -1.38 15.81
C GLY A 259 9.10 -0.53 16.09
N SER A 260 10.26 -1.13 16.25
CA SER A 260 11.54 -0.43 16.48
C SER A 260 12.42 -0.49 15.24
N PHE A 261 13.26 0.52 15.06
CA PHE A 261 14.21 0.60 13.95
C PHE A 261 15.63 0.32 14.42
N HIS A 262 16.32 -0.51 13.66
CA HIS A 262 17.70 -0.89 13.90
C HIS A 262 18.50 -0.75 12.62
N ARG A 263 19.73 -0.26 12.72
CA ARG A 263 20.62 -0.01 11.59
C ARG A 263 21.94 -0.73 11.76
N THR A 264 22.46 -1.22 10.66
CA THR A 264 23.82 -1.74 10.56
C THR A 264 24.50 -1.16 9.33
N THR A 265 25.85 -1.19 9.33
CA THR A 265 26.67 -0.85 8.15
C THR A 265 27.31 -2.11 7.60
N ILE A 266 27.26 -2.26 6.28
CA ILE A 266 27.87 -3.35 5.52
C ILE A 266 28.80 -2.76 4.44
N ASP A 267 29.64 -3.60 3.86
CA ASP A 267 30.68 -3.19 2.90
C ASP A 267 30.29 -3.38 1.43
N HIS A 268 29.01 -3.64 1.15
CA HIS A 268 28.50 -3.91 -0.20
C HIS A 268 27.03 -3.49 -0.33
N SER A 269 26.51 -3.46 -1.58
CA SER A 269 25.07 -3.34 -1.82
C SER A 269 24.36 -4.65 -1.49
N PRO A 270 23.25 -4.62 -0.72
CA PRO A 270 22.45 -5.81 -0.46
C PRO A 270 21.53 -6.21 -1.62
N LEU A 271 21.44 -5.39 -2.69
CA LEU A 271 20.64 -5.69 -3.88
C LEU A 271 21.45 -6.54 -4.87
N ASP A 272 21.95 -7.67 -4.43
CA ASP A 272 22.91 -8.49 -5.16
C ASP A 272 22.34 -9.84 -5.65
N VAL A 273 21.00 -9.95 -5.77
CA VAL A 273 20.31 -11.12 -6.30
C VAL A 273 20.37 -11.12 -7.82
N VAL A 274 21.12 -12.08 -8.39
CA VAL A 274 21.35 -12.22 -9.84
C VAL A 274 20.20 -12.93 -10.54
N ALA A 275 19.56 -13.87 -9.84
CA ALA A 275 18.43 -14.62 -10.35
C ALA A 275 17.50 -15.03 -9.21
N TRP A 276 16.22 -15.21 -9.52
CA TRP A 276 15.23 -15.66 -8.55
C TRP A 276 14.05 -16.36 -9.21
N HIS A 277 13.38 -17.22 -8.46
CA HIS A 277 12.09 -17.79 -8.84
C HIS A 277 11.22 -18.02 -7.62
N GLY A 278 9.92 -17.86 -7.76
CA GLY A 278 8.97 -18.07 -6.69
C GLY A 278 7.71 -17.22 -6.84
N ASN A 279 6.89 -17.23 -5.80
CA ASN A 279 5.60 -16.54 -5.75
C ASN A 279 5.51 -15.48 -4.62
N TYR A 280 6.57 -15.26 -3.87
CA TYR A 280 6.67 -14.20 -2.88
C TYR A 280 7.56 -13.09 -3.40
N ALA A 281 6.96 -12.07 -4.00
CA ALA A 281 7.67 -11.00 -4.70
C ALA A 281 6.92 -9.68 -4.60
N ALA A 282 7.65 -8.57 -4.78
CA ALA A 282 7.03 -7.26 -4.91
C ALA A 282 6.17 -7.20 -6.18
N VAL A 283 5.08 -6.43 -6.11
CA VAL A 283 4.15 -6.30 -7.22
C VAL A 283 3.58 -4.89 -7.30
N LYS A 284 3.30 -4.40 -8.51
CA LYS A 284 2.56 -3.15 -8.74
C LYS A 284 1.29 -3.41 -9.54
N TYR A 285 0.34 -2.49 -9.43
CA TYR A 285 -0.92 -2.54 -10.16
C TYR A 285 -1.33 -1.13 -10.60
N ASP A 286 -1.81 -1.02 -11.84
CA ASP A 286 -2.38 0.22 -12.36
C ASP A 286 -3.87 0.29 -12.01
N LEU A 287 -4.23 1.20 -11.14
CA LEU A 287 -5.61 1.40 -10.64
C LEU A 287 -6.59 1.78 -11.77
N ARG A 288 -6.09 2.25 -12.92
CA ARG A 288 -6.91 2.53 -14.10
C ARG A 288 -7.48 1.26 -14.74
N ASN A 289 -6.92 0.10 -14.44
CA ASN A 289 -7.42 -1.21 -14.90
C ASN A 289 -8.52 -1.78 -13.99
N PHE A 290 -8.75 -1.18 -12.81
CA PHE A 290 -9.77 -1.65 -11.88
C PHE A 290 -11.16 -1.42 -12.46
N CYS A 291 -12.00 -2.48 -12.45
CA CYS A 291 -13.35 -2.47 -12.98
C CYS A 291 -14.38 -2.75 -11.88
N PRO A 292 -14.92 -1.71 -11.22
CA PRO A 292 -15.99 -1.91 -10.24
C PRO A 292 -17.24 -2.47 -10.92
N VAL A 293 -18.05 -3.23 -10.19
CA VAL A 293 -19.36 -3.68 -10.65
C VAL A 293 -20.27 -2.46 -10.76
N GLY A 294 -20.86 -2.20 -11.95
CA GLY A 294 -21.53 -0.93 -12.20
C GLY A 294 -23.00 -1.00 -12.60
N ALA A 295 -23.48 -2.11 -13.16
CA ALA A 295 -24.87 -2.18 -13.62
C ALA A 295 -25.78 -2.79 -12.55
N ILE A 296 -26.62 -1.96 -11.94
CA ILE A 296 -27.66 -2.35 -10.97
C ILE A 296 -28.95 -1.65 -11.33
N LEU A 297 -30.09 -2.26 -11.00
CA LEU A 297 -31.40 -1.70 -11.32
C LEU A 297 -31.81 -0.59 -10.33
N PHE A 298 -31.67 -0.84 -9.05
CA PHE A 298 -31.93 0.11 -7.97
C PHE A 298 -31.10 -0.27 -6.74
N ASP A 299 -31.08 0.59 -5.74
CA ASP A 299 -30.20 0.59 -4.57
C ASP A 299 -28.74 0.90 -4.91
N HIS A 300 -27.97 1.32 -3.91
CA HIS A 300 -26.52 1.47 -4.03
C HIS A 300 -25.86 0.18 -3.58
N PRO A 301 -24.94 -0.41 -4.38
CA PRO A 301 -24.25 -1.62 -3.94
C PRO A 301 -23.32 -1.34 -2.77
N ASP A 302 -23.09 -2.38 -1.96
CA ASP A 302 -22.12 -2.32 -0.87
C ASP A 302 -20.69 -2.03 -1.37
N PRO A 303 -19.83 -1.44 -0.54
CA PRO A 303 -18.42 -1.13 -0.91
C PRO A 303 -17.58 -2.32 -1.37
N SER A 304 -18.04 -3.56 -1.13
CA SER A 304 -17.36 -4.78 -1.63
C SER A 304 -17.10 -4.79 -3.15
N ILE A 305 -17.93 -4.08 -3.93
CA ILE A 305 -17.74 -3.92 -5.38
C ILE A 305 -16.53 -3.05 -5.73
N PHE A 306 -15.95 -2.38 -4.77
CA PHE A 306 -14.78 -1.50 -4.90
C PHE A 306 -13.49 -2.10 -4.31
N THR A 307 -13.53 -3.31 -3.75
CA THR A 307 -12.36 -3.96 -3.14
C THR A 307 -11.36 -4.40 -4.20
N VAL A 308 -10.17 -3.83 -4.16
CA VAL A 308 -9.04 -4.19 -5.02
C VAL A 308 -8.28 -5.36 -4.44
N LEU A 309 -7.95 -5.28 -3.15
CA LEU A 309 -7.17 -6.25 -2.40
C LEU A 309 -7.74 -6.39 -0.99
N THR A 310 -7.63 -7.58 -0.41
CA THR A 310 -7.99 -7.88 0.97
C THR A 310 -6.83 -8.57 1.68
N ALA A 311 -6.62 -8.25 2.95
CA ALA A 311 -5.73 -8.99 3.84
C ALA A 311 -6.60 -9.75 4.86
N PRO A 312 -6.64 -11.08 4.85
CA PRO A 312 -7.48 -11.84 5.76
C PRO A 312 -7.11 -11.64 7.24
N SER A 313 -8.08 -11.68 8.12
CA SER A 313 -7.85 -11.59 9.58
C SER A 313 -7.75 -12.94 10.31
N GLY A 314 -8.03 -14.04 9.61
CA GLY A 314 -8.26 -15.35 10.22
C GLY A 314 -9.66 -15.51 10.82
N ILE A 315 -10.52 -14.50 10.75
CA ILE A 315 -11.95 -14.55 11.09
C ILE A 315 -12.73 -14.49 9.79
N GLU A 316 -13.51 -15.53 9.54
CA GLU A 316 -14.32 -15.61 8.31
C GLU A 316 -15.23 -14.38 8.15
N GLY A 317 -15.26 -13.83 6.95
CA GLY A 317 -16.10 -12.67 6.60
C GLY A 317 -15.62 -11.33 7.16
N THR A 318 -14.43 -11.27 7.76
CA THR A 318 -13.90 -10.02 8.32
C THR A 318 -12.44 -9.86 7.95
N ALA A 319 -12.09 -8.84 7.16
CA ALA A 319 -10.71 -8.57 6.79
C ALA A 319 -9.91 -7.97 7.96
N ASN A 320 -8.59 -8.22 7.97
CA ASN A 320 -7.64 -7.38 8.70
C ASN A 320 -7.59 -6.00 8.06
N ILE A 321 -7.48 -5.96 6.73
CA ILE A 321 -7.51 -4.73 5.93
C ILE A 321 -8.16 -5.04 4.58
N ASP A 322 -9.05 -4.15 4.13
CA ASP A 322 -9.46 -4.06 2.74
C ASP A 322 -8.89 -2.78 2.11
N PHE A 323 -8.35 -2.92 0.92
CA PHE A 323 -8.00 -1.79 0.07
C PHE A 323 -9.10 -1.58 -0.96
N VAL A 324 -9.81 -0.48 -0.85
CA VAL A 324 -11.01 -0.14 -1.62
C VAL A 324 -10.71 1.06 -2.51
N LEU A 325 -11.22 1.06 -3.76
CA LEU A 325 -10.95 2.08 -4.76
C LEU A 325 -12.23 2.67 -5.35
N PHE A 326 -12.48 3.93 -5.08
CA PHE A 326 -13.55 4.71 -5.69
C PHE A 326 -13.02 5.47 -6.90
N ARG A 327 -13.43 5.04 -8.11
CA ARG A 327 -12.97 5.63 -9.36
C ARG A 327 -14.13 5.88 -10.33
N ASP A 328 -13.81 6.32 -11.54
CA ASP A 328 -14.74 6.52 -12.63
C ASP A 328 -15.67 5.31 -12.78
N ARG A 329 -17.00 5.59 -12.84
CA ARG A 329 -18.03 4.56 -12.97
C ARG A 329 -19.34 5.12 -13.49
N TRP A 330 -20.17 4.26 -14.07
CA TRP A 330 -21.53 4.61 -14.48
C TRP A 330 -22.52 4.52 -13.32
N MET A 331 -23.35 5.53 -13.17
CA MET A 331 -24.44 5.62 -12.22
C MET A 331 -25.77 5.50 -13.00
N VAL A 332 -26.47 4.37 -12.80
CA VAL A 332 -27.63 4.00 -13.61
C VAL A 332 -28.86 3.59 -12.78
N ALA A 333 -28.73 3.46 -11.46
CA ALA A 333 -29.79 2.98 -10.60
C ALA A 333 -31.05 3.85 -10.71
N GLU A 334 -32.18 3.20 -10.91
CA GLU A 334 -33.49 3.83 -11.05
C GLU A 334 -34.07 4.19 -9.67
N ASN A 335 -34.72 5.33 -9.56
CA ASN A 335 -35.37 5.79 -8.34
C ASN A 335 -34.60 5.57 -7.05
N THR A 336 -33.27 5.85 -7.11
CA THR A 336 -32.30 5.51 -6.05
C THR A 336 -31.53 6.75 -5.61
N PHE A 337 -31.32 6.89 -4.31
CA PHE A 337 -30.29 7.78 -3.78
C PHE A 337 -28.91 7.22 -4.14
N ARG A 338 -28.22 7.82 -5.11
CA ARG A 338 -27.04 7.23 -5.75
C ARG A 338 -25.72 7.39 -5.00
N PRO A 339 -25.47 8.42 -4.16
CA PRO A 339 -24.32 8.44 -3.27
C PRO A 339 -24.39 7.32 -2.22
N PRO A 340 -23.27 6.99 -1.56
CA PRO A 340 -23.32 6.16 -0.36
C PRO A 340 -24.30 6.74 0.66
N TRP A 341 -25.10 5.87 1.28
CA TRP A 341 -26.08 6.28 2.30
C TRP A 341 -25.43 6.63 3.63
N TYR A 342 -26.13 7.29 4.54
CA TYR A 342 -25.69 7.45 5.92
C TYR A 342 -25.61 6.09 6.60
N HIS A 343 -24.49 5.80 7.27
CA HIS A 343 -24.26 4.49 7.86
C HIS A 343 -23.35 4.51 9.09
N LYS A 344 -23.27 3.37 9.75
CA LYS A 344 -22.29 3.00 10.77
C LYS A 344 -21.74 1.64 10.39
N ASN A 345 -20.45 1.51 10.35
CA ASN A 345 -19.76 0.25 10.02
C ASN A 345 -19.03 -0.30 11.24
N VAL A 346 -18.94 -1.63 11.35
CA VAL A 346 -18.08 -2.31 12.36
C VAL A 346 -16.61 -2.13 12.06
N MET A 347 -16.25 -1.74 10.85
CA MET A 347 -14.89 -1.46 10.41
C MET A 347 -14.58 0.04 10.54
N SER A 348 -13.30 0.37 10.67
CA SER A 348 -12.79 1.73 10.66
C SER A 348 -12.26 2.07 9.28
N GLU A 349 -12.53 3.25 8.78
CA GLU A 349 -12.29 3.68 7.41
C GLU A 349 -11.36 4.90 7.37
N LEU A 350 -10.16 4.74 6.82
CA LEU A 350 -9.29 5.85 6.47
C LEU A 350 -9.28 6.00 4.96
N MET A 351 -9.84 7.12 4.49
CA MET A 351 -9.88 7.46 3.07
C MET A 351 -8.75 8.43 2.70
N GLY A 352 -8.27 8.31 1.46
CA GLY A 352 -7.36 9.27 0.85
C GLY A 352 -7.85 9.66 -0.55
N ASN A 353 -7.67 10.93 -0.92
CA ASN A 353 -8.02 11.40 -2.25
C ASN A 353 -6.76 11.49 -3.13
N ILE A 354 -6.73 10.72 -4.22
CA ILE A 354 -5.62 10.72 -5.18
C ILE A 354 -5.77 11.90 -6.14
N TYR A 355 -6.95 12.03 -6.79
CA TYR A 355 -7.26 13.19 -7.62
C TYR A 355 -8.77 13.34 -7.83
N GLY A 356 -9.18 14.55 -8.26
CA GLY A 356 -10.56 14.88 -8.56
C GLY A 356 -11.41 15.04 -7.32
N GLN A 357 -12.72 14.91 -7.47
CA GLN A 357 -13.71 15.11 -6.42
C GLN A 357 -14.43 13.80 -6.10
N TYR A 358 -14.53 13.49 -4.82
CA TYR A 358 -15.32 12.36 -4.33
C TYR A 358 -16.81 12.72 -4.34
N ASP A 359 -17.67 11.82 -4.81
CA ASP A 359 -19.09 12.08 -5.06
C ASP A 359 -19.94 12.32 -3.78
N ALA A 360 -19.55 11.77 -2.65
CA ALA A 360 -20.23 11.98 -1.37
C ALA A 360 -19.79 13.24 -0.62
N LYS A 361 -18.77 13.94 -1.10
CA LYS A 361 -18.20 15.14 -0.48
C LYS A 361 -17.93 16.20 -1.56
N LEU A 362 -18.82 17.17 -1.68
CA LEU A 362 -18.69 18.20 -2.71
C LEU A 362 -17.63 19.26 -2.37
N THR A 363 -17.25 19.39 -1.11
CA THR A 363 -16.23 20.34 -0.66
C THR A 363 -15.32 19.75 0.40
N GLY A 364 -14.12 20.33 0.56
CA GLY A 364 -13.20 20.06 1.67
C GLY A 364 -12.40 18.74 1.59
N PHE A 365 -12.74 17.81 0.69
CA PHE A 365 -11.95 16.58 0.48
C PHE A 365 -11.14 16.68 -0.81
N VAL A 366 -10.05 17.42 -0.75
CA VAL A 366 -9.19 17.76 -1.90
C VAL A 366 -8.13 16.70 -2.16
N PRO A 367 -7.54 16.62 -3.38
CA PRO A 367 -6.46 15.69 -3.69
C PRO A 367 -5.27 15.82 -2.73
N GLY A 368 -4.83 14.69 -2.17
CA GLY A 368 -3.80 14.61 -1.12
C GLY A 368 -4.35 14.72 0.30
N GLY A 369 -5.63 15.09 0.47
CA GLY A 369 -6.32 15.07 1.75
C GLY A 369 -6.72 13.66 2.18
N MET A 370 -7.07 13.53 3.46
CA MET A 370 -7.49 12.28 4.11
C MET A 370 -8.74 12.51 4.95
N SER A 371 -9.50 11.44 5.22
CA SER A 371 -10.52 11.42 6.27
C SER A 371 -10.53 10.10 7.03
N LEU A 372 -10.88 10.15 8.31
CA LEU A 372 -11.03 8.98 9.17
C LEU A 372 -12.42 8.92 9.77
N HIS A 373 -13.08 7.79 9.58
CA HIS A 373 -14.34 7.42 10.22
C HIS A 373 -14.11 6.12 10.99
N ASN A 374 -13.96 6.22 12.30
CA ASN A 374 -13.72 5.06 13.12
C ASN A 374 -14.97 4.18 13.27
N MET A 375 -14.75 2.92 13.66
CA MET A 375 -15.81 1.92 13.84
C MET A 375 -17.02 2.48 14.60
N MET A 376 -18.21 2.17 14.13
CA MET A 376 -19.50 2.56 14.70
C MET A 376 -19.75 4.09 14.78
N LEU A 377 -18.92 4.94 14.18
CA LEU A 377 -19.22 6.36 14.08
C LEU A 377 -20.08 6.63 12.84
N PRO A 378 -21.23 7.35 13.00
CA PRO A 378 -22.09 7.65 11.89
C PRO A 378 -21.43 8.62 10.91
N HIS A 379 -21.54 8.35 9.62
CA HIS A 379 -21.07 9.22 8.56
C HIS A 379 -21.86 9.00 7.25
N GLY A 380 -21.56 9.78 6.22
CA GLY A 380 -22.25 9.71 4.93
C GLY A 380 -22.05 10.97 4.12
N PRO A 381 -22.90 11.25 3.11
CA PRO A 381 -22.79 12.42 2.26
C PRO A 381 -22.93 13.70 3.09
N ASP A 382 -22.25 14.78 2.65
CA ASP A 382 -22.51 16.11 3.20
C ASP A 382 -23.92 16.63 2.78
N LYS A 383 -24.34 17.74 3.39
CA LYS A 383 -25.65 18.34 3.09
C LYS A 383 -25.85 18.60 1.60
N ASP A 384 -24.86 19.22 0.96
CA ASP A 384 -24.97 19.61 -0.46
C ASP A 384 -25.06 18.40 -1.37
N ALA A 385 -24.26 17.33 -1.09
CA ALA A 385 -24.35 16.07 -1.81
C ALA A 385 -25.72 15.40 -1.61
N PHE A 386 -26.26 15.41 -0.38
CA PHE A 386 -27.58 14.88 -0.07
C PHE A 386 -28.69 15.62 -0.84
N GLU A 387 -28.73 16.94 -0.77
CA GLU A 387 -29.74 17.74 -1.44
C GLU A 387 -29.66 17.58 -2.97
N LYS A 388 -28.47 17.64 -3.53
CA LYS A 388 -28.25 17.43 -4.96
C LYS A 388 -28.72 16.07 -5.42
N ALA A 389 -28.39 15.02 -4.69
CA ALA A 389 -28.74 13.65 -5.05
C ALA A 389 -30.24 13.36 -4.88
N SER A 390 -30.86 13.91 -3.82
CA SER A 390 -32.32 13.73 -3.54
C SER A 390 -33.21 14.43 -4.54
N ASN A 391 -32.75 15.53 -5.17
CA ASN A 391 -33.48 16.31 -6.13
C ASN A 391 -33.02 16.10 -7.59
N ALA A 392 -32.13 15.18 -7.85
CA ALA A 392 -31.58 14.97 -9.18
C ALA A 392 -32.61 14.33 -10.13
N GLU A 393 -32.67 14.82 -11.38
CA GLU A 393 -33.32 14.07 -12.47
C GLU A 393 -32.41 12.87 -12.84
N LEU A 394 -32.87 11.66 -12.49
CA LEU A 394 -32.07 10.45 -12.66
C LEU A 394 -31.97 10.02 -14.12
N LYS A 395 -30.80 10.21 -14.70
CA LYS A 395 -30.40 9.71 -16.01
C LYS A 395 -29.09 8.90 -15.86
N PRO A 396 -28.79 7.97 -16.77
CA PRO A 396 -27.44 7.40 -16.81
C PRO A 396 -26.41 8.52 -16.91
N HIS A 397 -25.46 8.57 -15.97
CA HIS A 397 -24.33 9.48 -16.03
C HIS A 397 -23.05 8.77 -15.56
N LYS A 398 -21.92 9.25 -16.01
CA LYS A 398 -20.62 8.73 -15.62
C LYS A 398 -19.98 9.68 -14.62
N LEU A 399 -19.55 9.16 -13.48
CA LEU A 399 -18.59 9.82 -12.63
C LEU A 399 -17.23 9.69 -13.32
N GLU A 400 -16.57 10.81 -13.52
CA GLU A 400 -15.32 10.87 -14.28
C GLU A 400 -14.28 11.75 -13.57
N GLN A 401 -13.01 11.49 -13.87
CA GLN A 401 -11.89 12.27 -13.34
C GLN A 401 -11.85 12.28 -11.81
N THR A 402 -12.10 11.14 -11.21
CA THR A 402 -12.07 10.97 -9.76
C THR A 402 -11.37 9.67 -9.39
N MET A 403 -10.57 9.72 -8.33
CA MET A 403 -9.96 8.54 -7.76
C MET A 403 -9.65 8.80 -6.28
N SER A 404 -10.36 8.09 -5.42
CA SER A 404 -10.14 8.05 -3.97
C SER A 404 -10.02 6.60 -3.56
N PHE A 405 -9.35 6.35 -2.45
CA PHE A 405 -9.21 5.02 -1.89
C PHE A 405 -9.58 5.00 -0.41
N MET A 406 -9.75 3.80 0.12
CA MET A 406 -9.98 3.55 1.53
C MET A 406 -9.14 2.39 2.02
N PHE A 407 -8.49 2.57 3.17
CA PHE A 407 -8.00 1.49 4.00
C PHE A 407 -9.05 1.20 5.07
N GLU A 408 -9.69 0.08 4.96
CA GLU A 408 -10.74 -0.35 5.87
C GLU A 408 -10.20 -1.48 6.76
N THR A 409 -10.34 -1.35 8.08
CA THR A 409 -9.82 -2.33 9.03
C THR A 409 -10.85 -2.63 10.13
N ARG A 410 -10.85 -3.88 10.60
CA ARG A 410 -11.69 -4.30 11.74
C ARG A 410 -11.31 -3.67 13.08
N PHE A 411 -10.17 -2.99 13.16
CA PHE A 411 -9.66 -2.42 14.39
C PHE A 411 -9.97 -0.93 14.52
N PRO A 412 -10.17 -0.41 15.75
CA PRO A 412 -10.18 1.04 15.93
C PRO A 412 -8.82 1.61 15.54
N GLN A 413 -8.84 2.73 14.83
CA GLN A 413 -7.63 3.45 14.42
C GLN A 413 -7.33 4.58 15.41
N HIS A 414 -6.17 4.54 16.05
CA HIS A 414 -5.73 5.54 17.03
C HIS A 414 -4.87 6.58 16.35
N LEU A 415 -5.21 7.86 16.54
CA LEU A 415 -4.45 8.99 16.02
C LEU A 415 -3.08 9.07 16.69
N THR A 416 -2.07 9.44 15.89
CA THR A 416 -0.76 9.84 16.41
C THR A 416 -0.76 11.33 16.79
N PRO A 417 0.22 11.81 17.58
CA PRO A 417 0.41 13.24 17.83
C PRO A 417 0.55 14.04 16.55
N PHE A 418 1.30 13.52 15.58
CA PHE A 418 1.44 14.16 14.26
C PHE A 418 0.07 14.41 13.62
N ALA A 419 -0.78 13.40 13.57
CA ALA A 419 -2.11 13.52 12.97
C ALA A 419 -3.03 14.46 13.74
N ALA A 420 -2.91 14.50 15.06
CA ALA A 420 -3.77 15.30 15.93
C ALA A 420 -3.37 16.78 16.04
N THR A 421 -2.06 17.10 15.89
CA THR A 421 -1.56 18.44 16.26
C THR A 421 -0.63 19.09 15.23
N GLU A 422 -0.03 18.34 14.32
CA GLU A 422 0.93 18.86 13.35
C GLU A 422 0.41 18.81 11.90
N ALA A 423 -0.32 17.73 11.54
CA ALA A 423 -0.98 17.62 10.25
C ALA A 423 -2.13 18.66 10.14
N PRO A 424 -2.45 19.15 8.93
CA PRO A 424 -3.47 20.17 8.72
C PRO A 424 -4.89 19.62 8.91
N LEU A 425 -5.26 19.35 10.17
CA LEU A 425 -6.58 18.88 10.57
C LEU A 425 -7.63 19.97 10.34
N GLN A 426 -8.76 19.61 9.73
CA GLN A 426 -9.90 20.51 9.53
C GLN A 426 -10.79 20.51 10.78
N ASP A 427 -10.81 21.62 11.51
CA ASP A 427 -11.58 21.77 12.76
C ASP A 427 -13.09 21.82 12.50
N ASP A 428 -13.49 22.21 11.28
CA ASP A 428 -14.88 22.42 10.85
C ASP A 428 -15.47 21.21 10.07
N TYR A 429 -14.79 20.09 10.00
CA TYR A 429 -15.27 18.97 9.18
C TYR A 429 -16.69 18.52 9.50
N VAL A 430 -17.06 18.48 10.78
CA VAL A 430 -18.38 18.05 11.22
C VAL A 430 -19.50 19.03 10.84
N GLU A 431 -19.15 20.28 10.53
CA GLU A 431 -20.12 21.30 10.11
C GLU A 431 -20.79 20.98 8.77
N CYS A 432 -20.17 20.11 7.95
CA CYS A 432 -20.77 19.67 6.68
C CYS A 432 -22.11 18.95 6.85
N TRP A 433 -22.49 18.56 8.06
CA TRP A 433 -23.76 17.94 8.41
C TRP A 433 -24.65 18.81 9.31
N ALA A 434 -24.17 19.93 9.84
CA ALA A 434 -24.87 20.72 10.86
C ALA A 434 -26.23 21.25 10.38
N ASP A 435 -26.32 21.61 9.11
CA ASP A 435 -27.54 22.20 8.52
C ASP A 435 -28.47 21.18 7.85
N LEU A 436 -28.31 19.89 8.11
CA LEU A 436 -29.27 18.88 7.65
C LEU A 436 -30.60 19.10 8.35
N GLU A 437 -31.67 19.33 7.58
CA GLU A 437 -32.97 19.65 8.07
C GLU A 437 -33.85 18.42 8.33
N LYS A 438 -34.86 18.57 9.18
CA LYS A 438 -35.91 17.58 9.35
C LYS A 438 -36.88 17.67 8.19
N HIS A 439 -37.00 16.63 7.40
CA HIS A 439 -37.97 16.53 6.29
C HIS A 439 -39.22 15.72 6.63
N PHE A 440 -39.33 15.21 7.87
CA PHE A 440 -40.48 14.44 8.31
C PHE A 440 -41.69 15.37 8.52
N ASP A 441 -42.82 15.10 7.82
CA ASP A 441 -43.99 15.93 7.75
C ASP A 441 -45.29 15.26 8.25
N GLY A 442 -45.20 14.02 8.80
CA GLY A 442 -46.35 13.29 9.27
C GLY A 442 -46.15 12.32 10.42
#